data_ecc26fc64f45092068b710306c9c6d61
#
_entry.id   ecc26fc64f45092068b710306c9c6d61
#
_cell.length_a   1.000
_cell.length_b   1.000
_cell.length_c   1.000
_cell.angle_alpha   90.00
_cell.angle_beta   90.00
_cell.angle_gamma   90.00
#
_symmetry.space_group_name_H-M   'P 1'
#
loop_
_entity.id
_entity.type
_entity.pdbx_description
1 polymer ?
#
loop_
_entity_poly.entity_id
_entity_poly.type
_entity_poly.pdbx_seq_one_letter_code
_entity_poly.pdbx_strand_id
1 'polypeptide(L)'
;MLEKVVIANRGEIALRILRACKELGIKTVAVHSTADRELKHVKLADETICIGPAPSVKSYLNIPMIIAAAEVTNADAIHPGYGFLSENANFAEQVEKSGFIFIGPTADVIRLMGDKVSAINAMKXAGVPCVPGSDGPVGNDPKKNKEIAKRIGYPVIIKASGGGGGRGMRVVHHEKDLEESIAMTKAEAKAAFNNDMVYMEKYLENPRHIEIQVLADTHGNAVYLAERDCSMQRRHQXVVEEAPAQGITPELRQFIGERCANACREIGYRGAGTFEFLYENGEFYFIEMNTRLQVEHPVTEMITGVDLVKEQLRVAAGLPLSITQDDIKVKGHAIECRINAEDPNTFLPSPGKITRLHVPGGLGVRWDSHIYSGYSVPPHYDSMIGKLITFAENRDIAIRRMENALSETIVEGIKTNIPLHTQILADKEFRKGGTNIHYLEKKLGLK
;
A
#
# COMPACT_ATOMS: atom_id res chain seq x y z
N MET A 1 13.61 -19.16 15.75
CA MET A 1 12.57 -18.85 14.74
C MET A 1 11.20 -19.23 15.29
N LEU A 2 10.14 -18.61 14.78
CA LEU A 2 8.77 -18.95 15.18
C LEU A 2 8.44 -20.39 14.79
N GLU A 3 7.58 -21.04 15.57
CA GLU A 3 7.20 -22.43 15.28
C GLU A 3 5.88 -22.53 14.52
N LYS A 4 4.92 -21.68 14.84
CA LYS A 4 3.60 -21.76 14.23
C LYS A 4 2.97 -20.36 14.13
N VAL A 5 2.44 -20.04 12.95
CA VAL A 5 1.88 -18.72 12.64
C VAL A 5 0.44 -18.85 12.18
N VAL A 6 -0.46 -18.05 12.76
CA VAL A 6 -1.82 -17.89 12.24
C VAL A 6 -1.78 -16.87 11.12
N ILE A 7 -2.33 -17.24 9.98
CA ILE A 7 -2.44 -16.33 8.82
C ILE A 7 -3.81 -15.69 8.89
N ALA A 8 -3.87 -14.44 9.34
CA ALA A 8 -5.14 -13.74 9.59
C ALA A 8 -5.53 -12.91 8.39
N ASN A 9 -5.68 -13.56 7.26
CA ASN A 9 -6.07 -12.89 6.02
C ASN A 9 -6.56 -13.95 5.04
N ARG A 10 -6.86 -13.51 3.83
CA ARG A 10 -7.41 -14.39 2.80
C ARG A 10 -6.77 -14.05 1.44
N GLY A 11 -7.07 -14.85 0.44
CA GLY A 11 -6.68 -14.55 -0.93
C GLY A 11 -5.21 -14.73 -1.19
N GLU A 12 -4.69 -13.95 -2.12
CA GLU A 12 -3.31 -14.16 -2.56
C GLU A 12 -2.31 -13.87 -1.44
N ILE A 13 -2.59 -12.88 -0.59
CA ILE A 13 -1.65 -12.56 0.48
C ILE A 13 -1.54 -13.69 1.49
N ALA A 14 -2.65 -14.37 1.77
CA ALA A 14 -2.60 -15.51 2.68
C ALA A 14 -1.71 -16.63 2.11
N LEU A 15 -1.81 -16.88 0.82
CA LEU A 15 -0.95 -17.88 0.16
C LEU A 15 0.51 -17.41 0.16
N ARG A 16 0.75 -16.12 -0.06
CA ARG A 16 2.11 -15.55 -0.02
C ARG A 16 2.76 -15.79 1.33
N ILE A 17 2.00 -15.53 2.40
CA ILE A 17 2.52 -15.73 3.76
C ILE A 17 2.78 -17.21 4.01
N LEU A 18 1.86 -18.06 3.58
CA LEU A 18 2.02 -19.50 3.75
C LEU A 18 3.31 -19.99 3.09
N ARG A 19 3.59 -19.51 1.88
CA ARG A 19 4.82 -19.90 1.17
C ARG A 19 6.07 -19.54 1.96
N ALA A 20 6.12 -18.33 2.48
CA ALA A 20 7.27 -17.87 3.26
C ALA A 20 7.44 -18.71 4.53
N CYS A 21 6.34 -18.98 5.22
CA CYS A 21 6.38 -19.80 6.44
C CYS A 21 6.92 -21.21 6.12
N LYS A 22 6.40 -21.83 5.07
CA LYS A 22 6.83 -23.18 4.72
C LYS A 22 8.31 -23.22 4.39
N GLU A 23 8.82 -22.20 3.67
CA GLU A 23 10.23 -22.16 3.33
C GLU A 23 11.11 -22.02 4.56
N LEU A 24 10.61 -21.41 5.62
CA LEU A 24 11.37 -21.26 6.88
C LEU A 24 11.09 -22.39 7.87
N GLY A 25 10.31 -23.38 7.47
CA GLY A 25 9.99 -24.49 8.36
C GLY A 25 8.99 -24.15 9.45
N ILE A 26 8.20 -23.11 9.26
CA ILE A 26 7.20 -22.65 10.23
C ILE A 26 5.86 -23.28 9.88
N LYS A 27 5.18 -23.86 10.89
CA LYS A 27 3.85 -24.42 10.68
C LYS A 27 2.82 -23.30 10.54
N THR A 28 1.76 -23.58 9.81
CA THR A 28 0.76 -22.57 9.45
C THR A 28 -0.63 -22.96 9.90
N VAL A 29 -1.38 -21.94 10.36
CA VAL A 29 -2.81 -22.07 10.66
C VAL A 29 -3.54 -21.11 9.74
N ALA A 30 -4.42 -21.65 8.89
CA ALA A 30 -5.25 -20.83 8.03
C ALA A 30 -6.59 -20.59 8.71
N VAL A 31 -6.92 -19.33 8.99
CA VAL A 31 -8.27 -19.00 9.40
C VAL A 31 -9.06 -18.64 8.16
N HIS A 32 -10.36 -18.91 8.17
CA HIS A 32 -11.19 -18.62 6.99
C HIS A 32 -12.64 -18.46 7.39
N SER A 33 -13.37 -17.69 6.57
CA SER A 33 -14.83 -17.63 6.70
C SER A 33 -15.44 -18.85 6.02
N THR A 34 -16.76 -19.04 6.21
CA THR A 34 -17.45 -20.13 5.55
C THR A 34 -17.39 -20.00 4.02
N ALA A 35 -17.29 -18.79 3.49
CA ALA A 35 -17.23 -18.58 2.04
C ALA A 35 -15.87 -18.94 1.45
N ASP A 36 -14.85 -19.10 2.29
CA ASP A 36 -13.47 -19.26 1.83
C ASP A 36 -12.88 -20.64 2.11
N ARG A 37 -13.71 -21.64 2.31
CA ARG A 37 -13.21 -23.00 2.59
C ARG A 37 -12.32 -23.54 1.48
N GLU A 38 -12.54 -23.08 0.24
CA GLU A 38 -11.84 -23.61 -0.92
C GLU A 38 -10.61 -22.79 -1.33
N LEU A 39 -10.22 -21.81 -0.52
CA LEU A 39 -9.01 -21.05 -0.82
C LEU A 39 -7.78 -21.94 -0.82
N LYS A 40 -6.85 -21.60 -1.70
CA LYS A 40 -5.65 -22.42 -1.90
C LYS A 40 -4.86 -22.61 -0.61
N HIS A 41 -4.64 -21.53 0.15
CA HIS A 41 -3.84 -21.65 1.37
C HIS A 41 -4.56 -22.48 2.44
N VAL A 42 -5.90 -22.48 2.43
CA VAL A 42 -6.66 -23.31 3.38
C VAL A 42 -6.38 -24.79 3.11
N LYS A 43 -6.30 -25.15 1.83
CA LYS A 43 -6.01 -26.54 1.45
C LYS A 43 -4.58 -26.96 1.79
N LEU A 44 -3.66 -26.01 1.87
CA LEU A 44 -2.24 -26.30 2.04
C LEU A 44 -1.71 -26.10 3.47
N ALA A 45 -2.47 -25.42 4.31
CA ALA A 45 -2.03 -25.13 5.68
C ALA A 45 -1.95 -26.40 6.53
N ASP A 46 -1.15 -26.33 7.59
CA ASP A 46 -1.05 -27.44 8.53
C ASP A 46 -2.33 -27.64 9.32
N GLU A 47 -2.97 -26.53 9.70
CA GLU A 47 -4.25 -26.54 10.43
C GLU A 47 -5.15 -25.47 9.86
N THR A 48 -6.47 -25.67 10.03
CA THR A 48 -7.46 -24.68 9.58
C THR A 48 -8.51 -24.47 10.65
N ILE A 49 -8.99 -23.23 10.78
CA ILE A 49 -10.03 -22.85 11.72
C ILE A 49 -11.03 -21.95 10.98
N CYS A 50 -12.30 -22.35 11.00
CA CYS A 50 -13.35 -21.46 10.49
C CYS A 50 -13.67 -20.41 11.55
N ILE A 51 -13.59 -19.13 11.18
CA ILE A 51 -13.74 -18.03 12.14
C ILE A 51 -15.07 -17.28 12.00
N GLY A 52 -15.97 -17.76 11.17
CA GLY A 52 -17.30 -17.17 11.09
C GLY A 52 -17.86 -17.16 9.68
N PRO A 53 -19.05 -16.55 9.54
CA PRO A 53 -19.70 -16.51 8.23
C PRO A 53 -19.03 -15.52 7.28
N ALA A 54 -19.52 -15.46 6.04
CA ALA A 54 -18.89 -14.72 4.95
C ALA A 54 -18.62 -13.23 5.23
N PRO A 55 -19.56 -12.47 5.82
CA PRO A 55 -19.27 -11.04 6.02
C PRO A 55 -17.99 -10.82 6.83
N SER A 56 -17.16 -9.90 6.35
CA SER A 56 -15.85 -9.64 6.98
C SER A 56 -15.99 -9.25 8.44
N VAL A 57 -17.02 -8.46 8.77
CA VAL A 57 -17.23 -8.00 10.15
C VAL A 57 -17.36 -9.19 11.11
N LYS A 58 -17.91 -10.28 10.63
CA LYS A 58 -18.16 -11.47 11.46
C LYS A 58 -17.03 -12.51 11.37
N SER A 59 -16.01 -12.26 10.54
CA SER A 59 -14.94 -13.23 10.34
C SER A 59 -13.57 -12.57 10.37
N TYR A 60 -13.12 -11.99 9.24
CA TYR A 60 -11.76 -11.45 9.15
C TYR A 60 -11.54 -10.20 10.02
N LEU A 61 -12.61 -9.56 10.46
CA LEU A 61 -12.52 -8.41 11.37
C LEU A 61 -12.96 -8.78 12.80
N ASN A 62 -13.18 -10.06 13.05
CA ASN A 62 -13.63 -10.55 14.35
C ASN A 62 -12.40 -10.86 15.21
N ILE A 63 -11.98 -9.88 16.00
CA ILE A 63 -10.75 -9.99 16.80
C ILE A 63 -10.81 -11.18 17.76
N PRO A 64 -11.88 -11.36 18.56
CA PRO A 64 -11.90 -12.49 19.50
C PRO A 64 -11.74 -13.84 18.82
N MET A 65 -12.36 -14.02 17.65
CA MET A 65 -12.29 -15.31 16.95
C MET A 65 -10.89 -15.59 16.43
N ILE A 66 -10.21 -14.57 15.95
CA ILE A 66 -8.84 -14.74 15.44
C ILE A 66 -7.90 -15.09 16.57
N ILE A 67 -8.04 -14.42 17.72
CA ILE A 67 -7.22 -14.72 18.90
C ILE A 67 -7.54 -16.12 19.41
N ALA A 68 -8.82 -16.51 19.43
CA ALA A 68 -9.19 -17.85 19.84
C ALA A 68 -8.54 -18.92 18.95
N ALA A 69 -8.46 -18.64 17.64
CA ALA A 69 -7.79 -19.57 16.72
C ALA A 69 -6.33 -19.76 17.09
N ALA A 70 -5.65 -18.67 17.47
CA ALA A 70 -4.26 -18.77 17.91
C ALA A 70 -4.15 -19.58 19.22
N GLU A 71 -5.10 -19.41 20.12
CA GLU A 71 -5.10 -20.11 21.40
C GLU A 71 -5.29 -21.63 21.21
N VAL A 72 -6.29 -22.03 20.45
CA VAL A 72 -6.60 -23.46 20.33
C VAL A 72 -5.54 -24.21 19.52
N THR A 73 -4.79 -23.53 18.68
CA THR A 73 -3.75 -24.16 17.89
C THR A 73 -2.36 -24.04 18.49
N ASN A 74 -2.22 -23.34 19.62
CA ASN A 74 -0.94 -23.08 20.26
C ASN A 74 0.02 -22.36 19.32
N ALA A 75 -0.48 -21.38 18.58
CA ALA A 75 0.37 -20.61 17.68
C ALA A 75 1.28 -19.64 18.47
N ASP A 76 2.37 -19.26 17.86
CA ASP A 76 3.30 -18.28 18.45
C ASP A 76 2.94 -16.86 18.05
N ALA A 77 2.46 -16.68 16.83
CA ALA A 77 2.34 -15.36 16.22
C ALA A 77 1.18 -15.32 15.25
N ILE A 78 0.77 -14.10 14.93
CA ILE A 78 -0.32 -13.83 13.99
C ILE A 78 0.18 -12.85 12.94
N HIS A 79 0.04 -13.22 11.66
CA HIS A 79 0.38 -12.34 10.54
C HIS A 79 -0.89 -11.77 9.93
N PRO A 80 -1.07 -10.45 9.96
CA PRO A 80 -2.33 -9.86 9.47
C PRO A 80 -2.38 -9.61 7.96
N GLY A 81 -1.27 -9.76 7.26
CA GLY A 81 -1.22 -9.43 5.84
C GLY A 81 -1.39 -7.95 5.57
N TYR A 82 -2.25 -7.61 4.62
CA TYR A 82 -2.65 -6.23 4.36
C TYR A 82 -4.18 -6.14 4.38
N GLY A 83 -4.71 -4.94 4.58
CA GLY A 83 -6.15 -4.76 4.74
C GLY A 83 -6.64 -5.35 6.07
N PHE A 84 -7.93 -5.49 6.20
CA PHE A 84 -8.56 -6.06 7.40
C PHE A 84 -7.98 -5.46 8.69
N LEU A 85 -7.33 -6.28 9.51
CA LEU A 85 -6.84 -5.83 10.81
C LEU A 85 -5.37 -5.43 10.81
N SER A 86 -4.73 -5.38 9.64
CA SER A 86 -3.29 -5.16 9.56
C SER A 86 -2.83 -3.82 10.14
N GLU A 87 -3.69 -2.80 10.13
CA GLU A 87 -3.34 -1.49 10.69
C GLU A 87 -4.27 -1.11 11.84
N ASN A 88 -4.81 -2.11 12.53
CA ASN A 88 -5.70 -1.91 13.65
C ASN A 88 -4.89 -2.01 14.94
N ALA A 89 -4.67 -0.87 15.60
CA ALA A 89 -3.83 -0.83 16.80
C ALA A 89 -4.43 -1.64 17.95
N ASN A 90 -5.76 -1.62 18.09
CA ASN A 90 -6.44 -2.41 19.12
C ASN A 90 -6.15 -3.90 18.93
N PHE A 91 -6.20 -4.37 17.68
CA PHE A 91 -5.93 -5.77 17.39
C PHE A 91 -4.49 -6.12 17.78
N ALA A 92 -3.53 -5.29 17.33
CA ALA A 92 -2.13 -5.53 17.65
C ALA A 92 -1.92 -5.60 19.18
N GLU A 93 -2.55 -4.69 19.89
CA GLU A 93 -2.45 -4.65 21.35
C GLU A 93 -3.06 -5.90 21.98
N GLN A 94 -4.24 -6.31 21.54
CA GLN A 94 -4.90 -7.48 22.11
C GLN A 94 -4.14 -8.78 21.82
N VAL A 95 -3.57 -8.88 20.62
CA VAL A 95 -2.73 -10.03 20.28
C VAL A 95 -1.59 -10.17 21.29
N GLU A 96 -0.88 -9.08 21.54
CA GLU A 96 0.29 -9.13 22.42
C GLU A 96 -0.11 -9.31 23.89
N LYS A 97 -1.20 -8.70 24.32
CA LYS A 97 -1.71 -8.93 25.67
C LYS A 97 -2.16 -10.36 25.88
N SER A 98 -2.57 -11.04 24.84
CA SER A 98 -3.00 -12.43 24.92
C SER A 98 -1.83 -13.43 24.88
N GLY A 99 -0.60 -12.92 24.78
CA GLY A 99 0.58 -13.76 24.81
C GLY A 99 1.10 -14.17 23.44
N PHE A 100 0.61 -13.59 22.38
CA PHE A 100 1.04 -13.91 21.03
C PHE A 100 1.85 -12.75 20.44
N ILE A 101 2.65 -13.05 19.44
CA ILE A 101 3.41 -12.04 18.71
C ILE A 101 2.57 -11.50 17.55
N PHE A 102 2.41 -10.19 17.49
CA PHE A 102 1.82 -9.55 16.33
C PHE A 102 2.95 -9.32 15.33
N ILE A 103 2.82 -9.88 14.11
CA ILE A 103 3.85 -9.71 13.10
C ILE A 103 3.61 -8.38 12.40
N GLY A 104 4.30 -7.36 12.87
CA GLY A 104 4.15 -5.98 12.43
C GLY A 104 4.67 -5.04 13.51
N PRO A 105 4.44 -3.73 13.34
CA PRO A 105 4.91 -2.77 14.35
C PRO A 105 4.07 -2.86 15.62
N THR A 106 4.54 -2.15 16.66
CA THR A 106 3.79 -2.12 17.92
C THR A 106 2.49 -1.34 17.76
N ALA A 107 1.55 -1.60 18.66
CA ALA A 107 0.28 -0.86 18.65
C ALA A 107 0.49 0.65 18.75
N ASP A 108 1.46 1.08 19.57
CA ASP A 108 1.74 2.50 19.72
C ASP A 108 2.21 3.13 18.42
N VAL A 109 3.04 2.41 17.66
CA VAL A 109 3.52 2.93 16.37
C VAL A 109 2.37 2.96 15.34
N ILE A 110 1.51 1.94 15.36
CA ILE A 110 0.34 1.95 14.48
C ILE A 110 -0.53 3.16 14.78
N ARG A 111 -0.77 3.46 16.07
CA ARG A 111 -1.55 4.63 16.46
C ARG A 111 -0.89 5.93 16.02
N LEU A 112 0.42 6.04 16.25
CA LEU A 112 1.17 7.24 15.90
C LEU A 112 1.06 7.54 14.40
N MET A 113 1.31 6.52 13.58
CA MET A 113 1.35 6.71 12.14
C MET A 113 -0.02 6.66 11.49
N GLY A 114 -1.02 6.16 12.20
CA GLY A 114 -2.40 6.12 11.72
C GLY A 114 -3.16 7.41 11.92
N ASP A 115 -2.65 8.30 12.76
CA ASP A 115 -3.25 9.63 12.97
C ASP A 115 -2.48 10.62 12.10
N LYS A 116 -3.16 11.24 11.14
CA LYS A 116 -2.51 12.05 10.13
C LYS A 116 -1.66 13.18 10.72
N VAL A 117 -2.20 13.91 11.69
CA VAL A 117 -1.48 15.02 12.31
C VAL A 117 -0.26 14.51 13.07
N SER A 118 -0.44 13.45 13.86
CA SER A 118 0.66 12.87 14.63
C SER A 118 1.77 12.34 13.70
N ALA A 119 1.36 11.69 12.61
CA ALA A 119 2.33 11.12 11.67
C ALA A 119 3.16 12.22 11.01
N ILE A 120 2.51 13.29 10.57
CA ILE A 120 3.22 14.39 9.91
C ILE A 120 4.17 15.07 10.90
N ASN A 121 3.71 15.29 12.14
CA ASN A 121 4.59 15.90 13.16
C ASN A 121 5.78 15.02 13.45
N ALA A 122 5.57 13.71 13.59
CA ALA A 122 6.68 12.78 13.84
C ALA A 122 7.65 12.78 12.68
N MET A 123 7.16 12.83 11.46
CA MET A 123 8.02 12.80 10.27
C MET A 123 8.80 14.10 10.13
N LYS A 124 8.20 15.22 10.45
CA LYS A 124 8.95 16.47 10.47
C LYS A 124 10.12 16.40 11.42
N UNK A 125 9.84 15.90 12.38
CA UNK A 125 10.74 15.76 13.40
C UNK A 125 11.83 14.90 13.09
N ALA A 126 11.55 13.95 12.36
CA ALA A 126 12.59 13.00 11.93
C ALA A 126 13.33 13.45 10.67
N GLY A 127 12.97 14.60 10.12
CA GLY A 127 13.67 15.14 8.96
C GLY A 127 13.12 14.64 7.63
N VAL A 128 11.95 14.03 7.61
CA VAL A 128 11.31 13.59 6.37
C VAL A 128 10.55 14.78 5.77
N PRO A 129 10.77 15.10 4.47
CA PRO A 129 10.08 16.26 3.87
C PRO A 129 8.57 16.05 3.85
N CYS A 130 7.84 17.10 4.24
CA CYS A 130 6.37 17.07 4.27
C CYS A 130 5.82 18.24 3.49
N VAL A 131 4.54 18.19 3.17
CA VAL A 131 3.89 19.28 2.44
C VAL A 131 3.96 20.56 3.28
N PRO A 132 4.52 21.65 2.73
CA PRO A 132 4.53 22.91 3.47
C PRO A 132 3.12 23.42 3.73
N GLY A 133 2.88 23.95 4.93
CA GLY A 133 1.56 24.41 5.30
C GLY A 133 1.60 25.59 6.27
N SER A 134 0.42 25.98 6.71
CA SER A 134 0.25 27.13 7.60
C SER A 134 0.66 26.86 9.04
N ASP A 135 0.93 25.59 9.38
CA ASP A 135 1.32 25.20 10.74
C ASP A 135 0.29 25.61 11.78
N GLY A 136 -0.97 25.47 11.42
CA GLY A 136 -2.08 25.81 12.28
C GLY A 136 -3.20 26.43 11.48
N PRO A 137 -4.31 26.72 12.15
CA PRO A 137 -5.45 27.32 11.47
C PRO A 137 -5.14 28.70 10.92
N VAL A 138 -5.75 29.01 9.78
CA VAL A 138 -5.63 30.31 9.13
C VAL A 138 -6.59 31.30 9.81
N GLY A 139 -6.07 32.45 10.21
CA GLY A 139 -6.88 33.48 10.86
C GLY A 139 -7.50 34.44 9.87
N ASN A 140 -7.90 35.63 10.40
CA ASN A 140 -8.62 36.61 9.63
C ASN A 140 -7.79 37.84 9.22
N ASP A 141 -6.48 37.79 9.45
CA ASP A 141 -5.60 38.92 9.11
C ASP A 141 -5.11 38.73 7.66
N PRO A 142 -5.60 39.54 6.70
CA PRO A 142 -5.20 39.36 5.30
C PRO A 142 -3.70 39.45 5.07
N LYS A 143 -3.02 40.35 5.75
CA LYS A 143 -1.57 40.54 5.59
C LYS A 143 -0.83 39.29 6.01
N LYS A 144 -1.18 38.71 7.15
CA LYS A 144 -0.55 37.50 7.64
C LYS A 144 -0.83 36.32 6.70
N ASN A 145 -2.06 36.22 6.20
CA ASN A 145 -2.43 35.14 5.30
C ASN A 145 -1.65 35.21 3.99
N LYS A 146 -1.45 36.42 3.46
CA LYS A 146 -0.66 36.60 2.26
C LYS A 146 0.81 36.18 2.48
N GLU A 147 1.36 36.49 3.64
CA GLU A 147 2.72 36.09 3.97
C GLU A 147 2.86 34.58 4.05
N ILE A 148 1.88 33.92 4.66
CA ILE A 148 1.88 32.46 4.75
C ILE A 148 1.84 31.83 3.35
N ALA A 149 0.92 32.32 2.49
CA ALA A 149 0.78 31.78 1.15
C ALA A 149 2.04 32.00 0.33
N LYS A 150 2.70 33.17 0.48
CA LYS A 150 3.93 33.47 -0.23
C LYS A 150 5.06 32.54 0.21
N ARG A 151 5.13 32.26 1.51
CA ARG A 151 6.14 31.35 2.05
C ARG A 151 5.95 29.93 1.52
N ILE A 152 4.68 29.47 1.49
CA ILE A 152 4.36 28.14 0.98
C ILE A 152 4.61 28.05 -0.53
N GLY A 153 4.21 29.07 -1.26
CA GLY A 153 4.34 29.11 -2.73
C GLY A 153 3.06 28.70 -3.42
N TYR A 154 2.53 29.59 -4.28
CA TYR A 154 1.32 29.29 -5.05
C TYR A 154 1.59 28.19 -6.06
N PRO A 155 0.58 27.39 -6.41
CA PRO A 155 -0.78 27.42 -5.87
C PRO A 155 -0.85 26.83 -4.47
N VAL A 156 -1.79 27.33 -3.67
CA VAL A 156 -2.07 26.77 -2.35
C VAL A 156 -3.49 26.23 -2.33
N ILE A 157 -3.77 25.36 -1.37
CA ILE A 157 -5.11 24.82 -1.17
C ILE A 157 -5.55 25.18 0.25
N ILE A 158 -6.80 25.63 0.35
CA ILE A 158 -7.41 25.91 1.64
C ILE A 158 -8.30 24.72 1.99
N LYS A 159 -8.09 24.13 3.14
CA LYS A 159 -8.79 22.92 3.56
C LYS A 159 -9.50 23.11 4.88
N ALA A 160 -10.77 22.72 4.94
CA ALA A 160 -11.50 22.70 6.20
C ALA A 160 -11.01 21.56 7.09
N SER A 161 -10.96 21.81 8.39
CA SER A 161 -10.54 20.83 9.37
C SER A 161 -11.33 19.53 9.29
N GLY A 162 -12.65 19.64 9.05
CA GLY A 162 -13.51 18.48 8.95
C GLY A 162 -13.77 18.01 7.52
N GLY A 163 -13.12 18.64 6.53
CA GLY A 163 -13.42 18.40 5.13
C GLY A 163 -12.79 17.14 4.56
N GLY A 164 -13.34 16.70 3.47
CA GLY A 164 -12.82 15.56 2.73
C GLY A 164 -13.69 15.28 1.53
N GLY A 165 -13.20 14.47 0.62
CA GLY A 165 -13.93 14.12 -0.59
C GLY A 165 -14.23 15.30 -1.48
N GLY A 166 -13.38 16.32 -1.46
CA GLY A 166 -13.55 17.52 -2.28
C GLY A 166 -14.42 18.60 -1.66
N ARG A 167 -15.01 18.33 -0.50
CA ARG A 167 -15.84 19.33 0.21
C ARG A 167 -14.97 20.10 1.20
N GLY A 168 -15.22 21.41 1.28
CA GLY A 168 -14.47 22.26 2.19
C GLY A 168 -13.02 22.44 1.75
N MET A 169 -12.80 22.52 0.43
CA MET A 169 -11.47 22.72 -0.13
C MET A 169 -11.53 23.66 -1.33
N ARG A 170 -10.54 24.55 -1.44
CA ARG A 170 -10.42 25.46 -2.58
C ARG A 170 -8.96 25.66 -2.94
N VAL A 171 -8.67 25.57 -4.25
CA VAL A 171 -7.31 25.82 -4.75
C VAL A 171 -7.21 27.30 -5.14
N VAL A 172 -6.11 27.92 -4.73
CA VAL A 172 -5.87 29.34 -5.00
C VAL A 172 -4.57 29.47 -5.80
N HIS A 173 -4.66 29.99 -7.01
CA HIS A 173 -3.52 30.16 -7.88
C HIS A 173 -2.87 31.53 -7.78
N HIS A 174 -3.65 32.56 -7.40
CA HIS A 174 -3.19 33.94 -7.39
C HIS A 174 -3.52 34.63 -6.08
N GLU A 175 -2.62 35.49 -5.62
CA GLU A 175 -2.80 36.21 -4.36
C GLU A 175 -4.10 37.00 -4.31
N LYS A 176 -4.56 37.55 -5.44
CA LYS A 176 -5.78 38.36 -5.47
C LYS A 176 -7.01 37.57 -5.07
N ASP A 177 -7.00 36.25 -5.20
CA ASP A 177 -8.15 35.39 -4.89
C ASP A 177 -8.09 34.80 -3.49
N LEU A 178 -7.00 35.06 -2.75
CA LEU A 178 -6.74 34.34 -1.50
C LEU A 178 -7.78 34.59 -0.43
N GLU A 179 -8.04 35.86 -0.12
CA GLU A 179 -8.95 36.19 0.99
C GLU A 179 -10.36 35.72 0.73
N GLU A 180 -10.83 35.89 -0.52
CA GLU A 180 -12.16 35.44 -0.89
C GLU A 180 -12.26 33.92 -0.74
N SER A 181 -11.25 33.20 -1.17
CA SER A 181 -11.25 31.73 -1.08
C SER A 181 -11.24 31.27 0.38
N ILE A 182 -10.46 31.94 1.23
CA ILE A 182 -10.45 31.61 2.66
C ILE A 182 -11.85 31.83 3.26
N ALA A 183 -12.46 32.98 2.97
CA ALA A 183 -13.80 33.30 3.51
C ALA A 183 -14.85 32.29 3.04
N MET A 184 -14.81 31.92 1.75
CA MET A 184 -15.77 30.96 1.21
C MET A 184 -15.59 29.57 1.81
N THR A 185 -14.34 29.17 1.99
CA THR A 185 -14.07 27.84 2.58
C THR A 185 -14.51 27.78 4.03
N LYS A 186 -14.27 28.87 4.79
CA LYS A 186 -14.74 28.96 6.18
C LYS A 186 -16.25 28.87 6.26
N ALA A 187 -16.97 29.58 5.36
CA ALA A 187 -18.43 29.56 5.37
C ALA A 187 -18.95 28.16 5.06
N GLU A 188 -18.36 27.48 4.06
CA GLU A 188 -18.75 26.11 3.73
C GLU A 188 -18.47 25.15 4.89
N ALA A 189 -17.32 25.33 5.55
CA ALA A 189 -16.95 24.47 6.67
C ALA A 189 -17.92 24.64 7.83
N LYS A 190 -18.32 25.87 8.12
CA LYS A 190 -19.28 26.13 9.18
C LYS A 190 -20.63 25.49 8.89
N ALA A 191 -21.09 25.62 7.64
CA ALA A 191 -22.38 25.06 7.25
C ALA A 191 -22.36 23.51 7.23
N ALA A 192 -21.31 22.92 6.71
CA ALA A 192 -21.26 21.46 6.50
C ALA A 192 -20.79 20.69 7.74
N PHE A 193 -19.85 21.26 8.51
CA PHE A 193 -19.19 20.55 9.60
C PHE A 193 -19.32 21.23 10.96
N ASN A 194 -20.03 22.37 11.00
CA ASN A 194 -20.20 23.18 12.21
C ASN A 194 -18.85 23.59 12.83
N ASN A 195 -17.86 23.82 11.98
CA ASN A 195 -16.50 24.18 12.40
C ASN A 195 -15.88 24.95 11.25
N ASP A 196 -15.55 26.22 11.46
CA ASP A 196 -15.03 27.09 10.40
C ASP A 196 -13.51 27.11 10.34
N MET A 197 -12.86 26.23 11.07
CA MET A 197 -11.40 26.17 11.08
C MET A 197 -10.86 25.65 9.74
N VAL A 198 -9.96 26.41 9.12
CA VAL A 198 -9.34 26.01 7.85
C VAL A 198 -7.83 26.14 7.95
N TYR A 199 -7.16 25.37 7.10
CA TYR A 199 -5.70 25.32 7.01
C TYR A 199 -5.28 25.60 5.59
N MET A 200 -4.04 26.01 5.41
CA MET A 200 -3.47 26.27 4.09
C MET A 200 -2.29 25.35 3.86
N GLU A 201 -2.20 24.78 2.67
CA GLU A 201 -1.09 23.90 2.27
C GLU A 201 -0.67 24.19 0.84
N LYS A 202 0.56 23.81 0.51
CA LYS A 202 0.97 23.80 -0.88
C LYS A 202 0.06 22.85 -1.67
N TYR A 203 -0.38 23.28 -2.85
CA TYR A 203 -1.18 22.43 -3.72
C TYR A 203 -0.27 21.79 -4.78
N LEU A 204 -0.32 20.46 -4.86
CA LEU A 204 0.45 19.71 -5.84
C LEU A 204 -0.49 19.36 -6.99
N GLU A 205 -0.24 19.95 -8.16
CA GLU A 205 -1.17 19.82 -9.28
C GLU A 205 -1.04 18.50 -10.02
N ASN A 206 0.19 18.09 -10.29
CA ASN A 206 0.44 16.91 -11.12
C ASN A 206 1.52 16.03 -10.51
N PRO A 207 1.31 15.56 -9.28
CA PRO A 207 2.34 14.77 -8.63
C PRO A 207 2.33 13.33 -9.10
N ARG A 208 3.42 12.64 -8.83
CA ARG A 208 3.51 11.19 -8.95
C ARG A 208 3.43 10.60 -7.55
N HIS A 209 2.93 9.39 -7.46
CA HIS A 209 2.89 8.65 -6.20
C HIS A 209 4.15 7.78 -6.15
N ILE A 210 5.11 8.19 -5.35
CA ILE A 210 6.38 7.46 -5.17
C ILE A 210 6.43 7.03 -3.70
N GLU A 211 6.75 5.77 -3.47
CA GLU A 211 6.78 5.28 -2.10
C GLU A 211 8.07 4.51 -1.83
N ILE A 212 8.52 4.56 -0.57
CA ILE A 212 9.80 3.97 -0.16
C ILE A 212 9.53 2.78 0.75
N GLN A 213 10.01 1.61 0.35
CA GLN A 213 9.92 0.40 1.16
C GLN A 213 10.98 0.42 2.25
N VAL A 214 10.59 0.14 3.48
CA VAL A 214 11.53 0.01 4.58
C VAL A 214 11.36 -1.32 5.29
N LEU A 215 12.43 -1.74 5.96
CA LEU A 215 12.43 -2.85 6.90
C LEU A 215 13.21 -2.40 8.13
N ALA A 216 12.71 -2.74 9.30
CA ALA A 216 13.39 -2.42 10.56
C ALA A 216 13.25 -3.57 11.53
N ASP A 217 14.25 -3.73 12.40
CA ASP A 217 14.21 -4.78 13.42
C ASP A 217 14.25 -4.16 14.82
N THR A 218 14.30 -5.01 15.86
CA THR A 218 14.35 -4.53 17.25
C THR A 218 15.78 -4.36 17.75
N HIS A 219 16.76 -4.43 16.86
CA HIS A 219 18.18 -4.33 17.21
C HIS A 219 18.80 -3.03 16.69
N GLY A 220 17.96 -2.05 16.30
CA GLY A 220 18.45 -0.75 15.84
C GLY A 220 18.75 -0.69 14.36
N ASN A 221 18.48 -1.73 13.61
CA ASN A 221 18.74 -1.75 12.18
C ASN A 221 17.50 -1.33 11.41
N ALA A 222 17.69 -0.47 10.43
CA ALA A 222 16.62 -0.08 9.51
C ALA A 222 17.24 0.14 8.13
N VAL A 223 16.59 -0.38 7.11
CA VAL A 223 17.06 -0.23 5.74
C VAL A 223 15.91 0.23 4.85
N TYR A 224 16.28 0.91 3.74
CA TYR A 224 15.33 1.24 2.70
C TYR A 224 15.67 0.40 1.45
N LEU A 225 14.63 0.04 0.72
CA LEU A 225 14.77 -0.88 -0.41
C LEU A 225 14.28 -0.23 -1.71
N ALA A 226 14.82 0.94 -2.00
CA ALA A 226 14.49 1.71 -3.18
C ALA A 226 13.01 2.15 -3.14
N GLU A 227 12.51 2.55 -4.28
CA GLU A 227 11.16 3.13 -4.38
C GLU A 227 10.31 2.38 -5.38
N ARG A 228 9.00 2.59 -5.26
CA ARG A 228 8.02 2.13 -6.23
C ARG A 228 7.25 3.33 -6.76
N ASP A 229 6.83 3.24 -8.01
CA ASP A 229 5.95 4.24 -8.63
C ASP A 229 4.55 3.62 -8.72
N CYS A 230 3.59 4.24 -8.04
CA CYS A 230 2.22 3.76 -7.99
C CYS A 230 1.26 4.81 -8.54
N SER A 231 1.73 5.57 -9.53
CA SER A 231 0.94 6.68 -10.10
C SER A 231 -0.18 6.23 -11.02
N MET A 232 -0.10 5.02 -11.57
CA MET A 232 -1.12 4.51 -12.47
C MET A 232 -2.26 3.94 -11.60
N GLN A 233 -3.20 4.82 -11.27
CA GLN A 233 -4.22 4.49 -10.28
C GLN A 233 -5.58 5.04 -10.70
N ARG A 234 -6.64 4.45 -10.14
CA ARG A 234 -8.03 4.87 -10.31
C ARG A 234 -8.70 4.84 -8.95
N ARG A 235 -9.30 5.96 -8.58
CA ARG A 235 -9.94 6.11 -7.24
C ARG A 235 -8.98 5.73 -6.13
N HIS A 236 -7.73 6.18 -6.27
CA HIS A 236 -6.68 5.97 -5.25
C HIS A 236 -6.27 4.50 -5.08
N GLN A 237 -6.61 3.65 -6.08
CA GLN A 237 -6.16 2.26 -6.06
C GLN A 237 -5.25 1.99 -7.25
N UNK A 238 -4.05 1.57 -7.03
CA UNK A 238 -3.16 1.33 -7.92
C UNK A 238 -3.63 0.37 -8.78
N VAL A 239 -3.37 0.42 -9.97
CA VAL A 239 -3.71 -0.52 -11.05
C VAL A 239 -2.45 -1.19 -11.55
N VAL A 240 -1.43 -0.38 -11.86
CA VAL A 240 -0.10 -0.85 -12.26
C VAL A 240 0.92 -0.18 -11.37
N GLU A 241 1.84 -0.96 -10.83
CA GLU A 241 2.94 -0.44 -10.01
C GLU A 241 4.26 -0.89 -10.63
N GLU A 242 5.32 -0.13 -10.39
CA GLU A 242 6.63 -0.53 -10.93
C GLU A 242 7.75 -0.07 -10.02
N ALA A 243 8.91 -0.69 -10.17
CA ALA A 243 10.11 -0.36 -9.43
C ALA A 243 11.34 -0.64 -10.29
N PRO A 244 12.35 0.21 -10.21
CA PRO A 244 12.36 1.49 -9.53
C PRO A 244 11.53 2.51 -10.30
N ALA A 245 11.37 3.72 -9.75
CA ALA A 245 10.59 4.76 -10.41
C ALA A 245 11.42 5.45 -11.48
N GLN A 246 10.78 5.72 -12.61
CA GLN A 246 11.43 6.43 -13.70
C GLN A 246 11.85 7.82 -13.26
N GLY A 247 13.08 8.19 -13.55
CA GLY A 247 13.57 9.55 -13.28
C GLY A 247 14.06 9.82 -11.87
N ILE A 248 14.01 8.83 -10.98
CA ILE A 248 14.57 8.99 -9.63
C ILE A 248 16.03 8.57 -9.69
N THR A 249 16.92 9.52 -9.48
CA THR A 249 18.37 9.24 -9.55
C THR A 249 18.83 8.47 -8.32
N PRO A 250 19.99 7.80 -8.40
CA PRO A 250 20.55 7.17 -7.20
C PRO A 250 20.74 8.14 -6.04
N GLU A 251 21.09 9.41 -6.33
CA GLU A 251 21.27 10.41 -5.30
C GLU A 251 19.95 10.77 -4.61
N LEU A 252 18.88 10.94 -5.39
CA LEU A 252 17.56 11.20 -4.82
C LEU A 252 17.07 10.01 -4.00
N ARG A 253 17.31 8.81 -4.52
CA ARG A 253 16.92 7.58 -3.81
C ARG A 253 17.61 7.51 -2.46
N GLN A 254 18.90 7.79 -2.42
CA GLN A 254 19.65 7.77 -1.17
C GLN A 254 19.15 8.87 -0.23
N PHE A 255 18.94 10.07 -0.75
CA PHE A 255 18.47 11.21 0.04
C PHE A 255 17.19 10.86 0.79
N ILE A 256 16.18 10.40 0.07
CA ILE A 256 14.88 10.13 0.71
C ILE A 256 14.91 8.82 1.50
N GLY A 257 15.62 7.82 0.99
CA GLY A 257 15.71 6.53 1.65
C GLY A 257 16.34 6.61 3.03
N GLU A 258 17.46 7.34 3.14
CA GLU A 258 18.13 7.49 4.44
C GLU A 258 17.25 8.18 5.46
N ARG A 259 16.48 9.16 5.02
CA ARG A 259 15.56 9.84 5.93
C ARG A 259 14.44 8.90 6.40
N CYS A 260 13.94 8.05 5.52
CA CYS A 260 12.94 7.06 5.91
C CYS A 260 13.51 6.03 6.90
N ALA A 261 14.72 5.55 6.65
CA ALA A 261 15.34 4.58 7.56
C ALA A 261 15.58 5.21 8.94
N ASN A 262 16.07 6.45 8.97
CA ASN A 262 16.27 7.16 10.24
C ASN A 262 14.96 7.39 10.97
N ALA A 263 13.89 7.70 10.23
CA ALA A 263 12.59 7.89 10.84
C ALA A 263 12.12 6.59 11.51
N CYS A 264 12.39 5.45 10.87
CA CYS A 264 12.06 4.15 11.48
C CYS A 264 12.74 3.98 12.83
N ARG A 265 14.04 4.32 12.89
CA ARG A 265 14.76 4.20 14.17
C ARG A 265 14.18 5.12 15.23
N GLU A 266 13.83 6.35 14.85
CA GLU A 266 13.33 7.34 15.80
C GLU A 266 11.98 6.97 16.38
N ILE A 267 11.09 6.39 15.57
CA ILE A 267 9.76 6.03 16.07
C ILE A 267 9.70 4.62 16.66
N GLY A 268 10.79 3.87 16.56
CA GLY A 268 10.81 2.50 17.05
C GLY A 268 10.05 1.53 16.16
N TYR A 269 10.10 1.75 14.85
CA TYR A 269 9.41 0.88 13.92
C TYR A 269 10.05 -0.52 13.89
N ARG A 270 9.22 -1.55 13.71
CA ARG A 270 9.70 -2.92 13.49
C ARG A 270 8.86 -3.55 12.38
N GLY A 271 9.50 -4.36 11.53
CA GLY A 271 8.83 -5.06 10.44
C GLY A 271 8.89 -4.28 9.14
N ALA A 272 8.00 -4.62 8.23
CA ALA A 272 7.92 -3.98 6.92
C ALA A 272 6.99 -2.78 6.99
N GLY A 273 7.38 -1.71 6.29
CA GLY A 273 6.54 -0.53 6.19
C GLY A 273 6.85 0.21 4.91
N THR A 274 5.98 1.16 4.57
CA THR A 274 6.14 1.95 3.36
C THR A 274 5.81 3.40 3.66
N PHE A 275 6.74 4.29 3.28
CA PHE A 275 6.51 5.74 3.36
C PHE A 275 5.98 6.19 2.00
N GLU A 276 4.80 6.78 1.98
CA GLU A 276 4.19 7.26 0.74
C GLU A 276 4.43 8.75 0.58
N PHE A 277 4.86 9.13 -0.63
CA PHE A 277 5.15 10.51 -0.97
C PHE A 277 4.41 10.92 -2.23
N LEU A 278 4.06 12.19 -2.29
CA LEU A 278 3.77 12.82 -3.57
C LEU A 278 5.07 13.46 -4.04
N TYR A 279 5.39 13.25 -5.32
CA TYR A 279 6.65 13.71 -5.90
C TYR A 279 6.33 14.63 -7.06
N GLU A 280 6.86 15.85 -7.01
CA GLU A 280 6.62 16.84 -8.06
C GLU A 280 7.83 17.77 -8.16
N ASN A 281 8.28 18.02 -9.37
CA ASN A 281 9.37 18.98 -9.62
C ASN A 281 10.61 18.69 -8.78
N GLY A 282 10.96 17.43 -8.64
CA GLY A 282 12.18 17.03 -7.95
C GLY A 282 12.08 16.98 -6.43
N GLU A 283 10.89 17.21 -5.87
CA GLU A 283 10.71 17.26 -4.42
C GLU A 283 9.76 16.16 -3.97
N PHE A 284 10.10 15.56 -2.82
CA PHE A 284 9.25 14.57 -2.15
C PHE A 284 8.45 15.24 -1.06
N TYR A 285 7.18 14.86 -0.93
CA TYR A 285 6.30 15.37 0.13
C TYR A 285 5.60 14.19 0.78
N PHE A 286 5.94 13.91 2.04
CA PHE A 286 5.35 12.80 2.78
C PHE A 286 3.84 13.00 2.95
N ILE A 287 3.07 11.94 2.70
CA ILE A 287 1.63 11.98 2.92
C ILE A 287 1.18 10.98 3.97
N GLU A 288 1.73 9.78 3.98
CA GLU A 288 1.37 8.81 5.02
C GLU A 288 2.34 7.64 5.03
N MET A 289 2.28 6.86 6.10
CA MET A 289 3.02 5.62 6.20
C MET A 289 2.04 4.46 6.30
N ASN A 290 2.25 3.43 5.50
CA ASN A 290 1.53 2.18 5.66
C ASN A 290 2.37 1.30 6.58
N THR A 291 1.78 0.93 7.73
CA THR A 291 2.49 0.20 8.78
C THR A 291 2.27 -1.29 8.63
N ARG A 292 2.47 -1.77 7.40
CA ARG A 292 2.19 -3.14 7.02
C ARG A 292 2.87 -3.46 5.69
N LEU A 293 2.79 -4.72 5.32
CA LEU A 293 3.20 -5.15 3.99
C LEU A 293 2.17 -4.66 2.97
N GLN A 294 2.61 -4.24 1.80
CA GLN A 294 1.70 -3.74 0.77
C GLN A 294 1.49 -4.76 -0.34
N VAL A 295 0.37 -4.57 -1.06
CA VAL A 295 0.03 -5.40 -2.22
C VAL A 295 1.19 -5.45 -3.21
N GLU A 296 1.82 -4.30 -3.44
CA GLU A 296 2.83 -4.13 -4.48
C GLU A 296 4.26 -4.45 -4.05
N HIS A 297 4.43 -5.10 -2.89
CA HIS A 297 5.78 -5.46 -2.42
C HIS A 297 6.56 -6.34 -3.41
N PRO A 298 5.91 -7.17 -4.25
CA PRO A 298 6.70 -8.01 -5.17
C PRO A 298 7.63 -7.26 -6.12
N VAL A 299 7.27 -6.06 -6.57
CA VAL A 299 8.19 -5.36 -7.49
C VAL A 299 9.48 -4.98 -6.78
N THR A 300 9.41 -4.64 -5.49
CA THR A 300 10.62 -4.39 -4.70
C THR A 300 11.44 -5.66 -4.53
N GLU A 301 10.77 -6.78 -4.27
CA GLU A 301 11.46 -8.05 -4.12
C GLU A 301 12.23 -8.41 -5.38
N MET A 302 11.63 -8.17 -6.54
CA MET A 302 12.28 -8.53 -7.80
C MET A 302 13.52 -7.70 -8.08
N ILE A 303 13.51 -6.40 -7.76
CA ILE A 303 14.67 -5.56 -8.09
C ILE A 303 15.75 -5.59 -7.01
N THR A 304 15.46 -6.12 -5.82
CA THR A 304 16.45 -6.17 -4.74
C THR A 304 16.86 -7.59 -4.35
N GLY A 305 16.06 -8.59 -4.70
CA GLY A 305 16.33 -9.96 -4.28
C GLY A 305 16.01 -10.25 -2.83
N VAL A 306 15.32 -9.35 -2.14
CA VAL A 306 14.97 -9.52 -0.72
C VAL A 306 13.56 -10.07 -0.60
N ASP A 307 13.39 -11.13 0.20
CA ASP A 307 12.05 -11.67 0.50
C ASP A 307 11.51 -10.91 1.71
N LEU A 308 10.59 -9.98 1.46
CA LEU A 308 10.09 -9.10 2.51
C LEU A 308 9.30 -9.85 3.58
N VAL A 309 8.55 -10.88 3.18
CA VAL A 309 7.76 -11.63 4.15
C VAL A 309 8.67 -12.46 5.07
N LYS A 310 9.71 -13.07 4.52
CA LYS A 310 10.67 -13.78 5.37
C LYS A 310 11.32 -12.83 6.38
N GLU A 311 11.65 -11.60 5.94
CA GLU A 311 12.23 -10.64 6.88
C GLU A 311 11.23 -10.26 7.97
N GLN A 312 9.94 -10.12 7.63
CA GLN A 312 8.93 -9.88 8.66
C GLN A 312 8.92 -11.00 9.71
N LEU A 313 9.01 -12.24 9.25
CA LEU A 313 8.99 -13.39 10.15
C LEU A 313 10.26 -13.42 11.03
N ARG A 314 11.42 -13.11 10.44
CA ARG A 314 12.66 -13.03 11.21
C ARG A 314 12.58 -11.96 12.30
N VAL A 315 12.10 -10.77 11.94
CA VAL A 315 11.98 -9.66 12.91
C VAL A 315 11.02 -10.04 14.03
N ALA A 316 9.88 -10.65 13.67
CA ALA A 316 8.91 -11.09 14.69
C ALA A 316 9.49 -12.10 15.65
N ALA A 317 10.43 -12.93 15.17
CA ALA A 317 11.11 -13.91 16.00
C ALA A 317 12.18 -13.29 16.90
N GLY A 318 12.41 -11.98 16.78
CA GLY A 318 13.43 -11.29 17.56
C GLY A 318 14.81 -11.31 16.95
N LEU A 319 14.93 -11.75 15.69
CA LEU A 319 16.22 -11.82 15.00
C LEU A 319 16.52 -10.49 14.31
N PRO A 320 17.81 -10.18 14.10
CA PRO A 320 18.12 -9.01 13.30
C PRO A 320 17.80 -9.26 11.82
N LEU A 321 17.66 -8.17 11.06
CA LEU A 321 17.50 -8.27 9.62
C LEU A 321 18.65 -9.11 9.04
N SER A 322 18.37 -9.88 8.00
CA SER A 322 19.40 -10.72 7.38
C SER A 322 20.27 -9.95 6.38
N ILE A 323 19.93 -8.66 6.15
CA ILE A 323 20.63 -7.84 5.17
C ILE A 323 21.01 -6.50 5.80
N THR A 324 22.09 -5.92 5.30
CA THR A 324 22.48 -4.55 5.65
C THR A 324 22.15 -3.63 4.48
N GLN A 325 22.22 -2.31 4.71
CA GLN A 325 21.96 -1.36 3.63
C GLN A 325 22.92 -1.57 2.45
N ASP A 326 24.19 -1.90 2.74
CA ASP A 326 25.16 -2.13 1.67
C ASP A 326 24.87 -3.36 0.83
N ASP A 327 24.13 -4.31 1.38
CA ASP A 327 23.75 -5.52 0.64
C ASP A 327 22.67 -5.25 -0.40
N ILE A 328 21.94 -4.15 -0.25
CA ILE A 328 20.78 -3.87 -1.10
C ILE A 328 21.24 -3.17 -2.36
N LYS A 329 21.09 -3.84 -3.50
CA LYS A 329 21.47 -3.32 -4.81
C LYS A 329 20.24 -3.34 -5.69
N VAL A 330 19.94 -2.22 -6.33
CA VAL A 330 18.82 -2.14 -7.26
C VAL A 330 19.28 -2.67 -8.62
N LYS A 331 18.58 -3.66 -9.14
CA LYS A 331 18.95 -4.30 -10.40
C LYS A 331 17.71 -4.54 -11.23
N GLY A 332 17.73 -4.06 -12.48
CA GLY A 332 16.65 -4.29 -13.41
C GLY A 332 15.42 -3.45 -13.13
N HIS A 333 14.31 -3.93 -13.65
CA HIS A 333 13.02 -3.22 -13.52
C HIS A 333 11.89 -4.24 -13.41
N ALA A 334 10.94 -3.98 -12.53
CA ALA A 334 9.79 -4.86 -12.34
C ALA A 334 8.49 -4.08 -12.49
N ILE A 335 7.48 -4.73 -13.06
CA ILE A 335 6.15 -4.16 -13.25
C ILE A 335 5.14 -5.14 -12.67
N GLU A 336 4.16 -4.62 -11.94
CA GLU A 336 3.05 -5.41 -11.40
C GLU A 336 1.74 -4.92 -11.98
N CYS A 337 0.94 -5.85 -12.48
CA CYS A 337 -0.43 -5.58 -12.88
C CYS A 337 -1.36 -6.32 -11.92
N ARG A 338 -2.23 -5.58 -11.24
CA ARG A 338 -3.23 -6.21 -10.37
C ARG A 338 -4.33 -6.81 -11.22
N ILE A 339 -4.62 -8.10 -11.02
CA ILE A 339 -5.66 -8.79 -11.78
C ILE A 339 -6.90 -8.82 -10.92
N ASN A 340 -7.94 -8.14 -11.39
CA ASN A 340 -9.21 -8.03 -10.66
C ASN A 340 -10.32 -8.76 -11.40
N ALA A 341 -11.19 -9.41 -10.63
CA ALA A 341 -12.41 -10.02 -11.16
C ALA A 341 -13.45 -8.91 -11.31
N GLU A 342 -13.38 -8.22 -12.43
CA GLU A 342 -14.27 -7.08 -12.69
C GLU A 342 -14.39 -6.83 -14.18
N ASP A 343 -15.48 -6.17 -14.56
CA ASP A 343 -15.69 -5.76 -15.95
C ASP A 343 -14.62 -4.71 -16.31
N PRO A 344 -13.88 -4.91 -17.40
CA PRO A 344 -12.79 -3.99 -17.74
C PRO A 344 -13.24 -2.58 -18.12
N ASN A 345 -14.51 -2.41 -18.44
CA ASN A 345 -15.04 -1.11 -18.87
C ASN A 345 -15.84 -0.41 -17.77
N THR A 346 -16.71 -1.15 -17.08
CA THR A 346 -17.56 -0.58 -16.03
C THR A 346 -16.94 -0.67 -14.64
N PHE A 347 -15.96 -1.55 -14.47
CA PHE A 347 -15.27 -1.83 -13.20
C PHE A 347 -16.19 -2.47 -12.15
N LEU A 348 -17.35 -2.96 -12.56
CA LEU A 348 -18.22 -3.68 -11.65
C LEU A 348 -17.63 -5.06 -11.33
N PRO A 349 -17.73 -5.51 -10.07
CA PRO A 349 -17.21 -6.84 -9.72
C PRO A 349 -17.83 -7.95 -10.56
N SER A 350 -17.06 -8.98 -10.82
CA SER A 350 -17.50 -10.14 -11.60
C SER A 350 -17.16 -11.43 -10.86
N PRO A 351 -17.90 -11.73 -9.78
CA PRO A 351 -17.66 -13.00 -9.06
C PRO A 351 -18.17 -14.18 -9.88
N GLY A 352 -17.78 -15.38 -9.48
CA GLY A 352 -18.26 -16.57 -10.16
C GLY A 352 -17.17 -17.61 -10.33
N LYS A 353 -17.54 -18.69 -11.01
CA LYS A 353 -16.67 -19.84 -11.17
C LYS A 353 -15.71 -19.65 -12.33
N ILE A 354 -14.42 -19.90 -12.08
CA ILE A 354 -13.39 -19.89 -13.11
C ILE A 354 -13.43 -21.27 -13.78
N THR A 355 -13.85 -21.27 -15.04
CA THR A 355 -14.03 -22.54 -15.77
C THR A 355 -12.76 -22.97 -16.49
N ARG A 356 -11.87 -22.01 -16.78
CA ARG A 356 -10.61 -22.33 -17.47
C ARG A 356 -9.58 -21.30 -17.06
N LEU A 357 -8.39 -21.79 -16.70
CA LEU A 357 -7.30 -20.94 -16.26
C LEU A 357 -6.01 -21.38 -16.93
N HIS A 358 -5.27 -20.43 -17.49
CA HIS A 358 -3.91 -20.67 -17.92
C HIS A 358 -3.04 -19.57 -17.33
N VAL A 359 -2.02 -19.97 -16.58
CA VAL A 359 -1.10 -19.05 -15.91
C VAL A 359 0.14 -18.85 -16.79
N PRO A 360 0.56 -17.62 -17.03
CA PRO A 360 1.72 -17.37 -17.87
C PRO A 360 3.01 -17.84 -17.20
N GLY A 361 4.04 -18.03 -18.00
CA GLY A 361 5.34 -18.46 -17.49
C GLY A 361 6.47 -17.85 -18.25
N GLY A 362 7.66 -18.38 -18.00
CA GLY A 362 8.86 -17.93 -18.66
C GLY A 362 9.77 -17.15 -17.75
N LEU A 363 10.91 -16.77 -18.29
CA LEU A 363 11.91 -16.05 -17.52
C LEU A 363 11.37 -14.70 -17.02
N GLY A 364 11.51 -14.47 -15.71
CA GLY A 364 11.11 -13.20 -15.15
C GLY A 364 9.61 -12.95 -15.06
N VAL A 365 8.81 -14.04 -15.05
CA VAL A 365 7.35 -13.93 -14.90
C VAL A 365 6.97 -14.53 -13.55
N ARG A 366 6.24 -13.74 -12.74
CA ARG A 366 5.81 -14.15 -11.41
C ARG A 366 4.30 -13.98 -11.31
N TRP A 367 3.63 -15.00 -10.78
CA TRP A 367 2.18 -15.02 -10.63
C TRP A 367 1.85 -15.25 -9.16
N ASP A 368 1.34 -14.21 -8.49
CA ASP A 368 0.93 -14.31 -7.09
C ASP A 368 -0.60 -14.33 -7.06
N SER A 369 -1.16 -15.50 -6.92
CA SER A 369 -2.61 -15.66 -6.97
C SER A 369 -3.05 -16.93 -6.27
N HIS A 370 -4.24 -16.89 -5.74
CA HIS A 370 -4.86 -18.03 -5.07
C HIS A 370 -5.82 -18.78 -6.00
N ILE A 371 -6.04 -18.28 -7.21
CA ILE A 371 -7.06 -18.89 -8.07
C ILE A 371 -6.57 -20.17 -8.75
N TYR A 372 -7.50 -21.01 -9.11
CA TYR A 372 -7.26 -22.25 -9.86
C TYR A 372 -8.51 -22.59 -10.64
N SER A 373 -8.37 -23.51 -11.59
CA SER A 373 -9.51 -23.96 -12.41
C SER A 373 -10.54 -24.61 -11.51
N GLY A 374 -11.77 -24.13 -11.59
CA GLY A 374 -12.86 -24.63 -10.75
C GLY A 374 -13.13 -23.80 -9.49
N TYR A 375 -12.22 -22.88 -9.17
CA TYR A 375 -12.40 -22.00 -8.02
C TYR A 375 -13.51 -20.98 -8.30
N SER A 376 -14.37 -20.73 -7.30
CA SER A 376 -15.41 -19.71 -7.42
C SER A 376 -15.00 -18.47 -6.64
N VAL A 377 -14.90 -17.35 -7.34
CA VAL A 377 -14.58 -16.07 -6.72
C VAL A 377 -15.80 -15.58 -5.95
N PRO A 378 -15.69 -15.41 -4.62
CA PRO A 378 -16.86 -15.01 -3.85
C PRO A 378 -17.17 -13.53 -4.03
N PRO A 379 -18.44 -13.13 -3.86
CA PRO A 379 -18.83 -11.72 -4.01
C PRO A 379 -18.59 -10.86 -2.77
N HIS A 380 -18.13 -11.44 -1.68
CA HIS A 380 -18.09 -10.78 -0.37
C HIS A 380 -16.85 -9.93 -0.14
N TYR A 381 -15.82 -10.09 -0.95
CA TYR A 381 -14.50 -9.50 -0.68
C TYR A 381 -14.01 -8.69 -1.86
N ASP A 382 -12.86 -8.04 -1.69
CA ASP A 382 -12.22 -7.26 -2.74
C ASP A 382 -12.06 -8.11 -4.00
N SER A 383 -12.17 -7.47 -5.16
CA SER A 383 -12.18 -8.17 -6.44
C SER A 383 -10.81 -8.65 -6.91
N MET A 384 -9.72 -8.27 -6.24
CA MET A 384 -8.39 -8.69 -6.69
C MET A 384 -8.21 -10.20 -6.54
N ILE A 385 -7.87 -10.88 -7.64
CA ILE A 385 -7.68 -12.32 -7.66
C ILE A 385 -6.25 -12.72 -7.91
N GLY A 386 -5.37 -11.77 -8.16
CA GLY A 386 -3.97 -12.09 -8.36
C GLY A 386 -3.17 -10.87 -8.74
N LYS A 387 -1.87 -11.09 -8.81
CA LYS A 387 -0.90 -10.09 -9.26
C LYS A 387 0.02 -10.76 -10.25
N LEU A 388 0.19 -10.12 -11.39
CA LEU A 388 1.14 -10.59 -12.38
C LEU A 388 2.30 -9.61 -12.37
N ILE A 389 3.50 -10.13 -12.15
CA ILE A 389 4.70 -9.31 -12.06
C ILE A 389 5.70 -9.79 -13.11
N THR A 390 6.28 -8.86 -13.84
CA THR A 390 7.40 -9.20 -14.73
C THR A 390 8.62 -8.41 -14.33
N PHE A 391 9.77 -9.01 -14.54
CA PHE A 391 11.07 -8.47 -14.20
C PHE A 391 12.00 -8.65 -15.38
N ALA A 392 12.79 -7.63 -15.67
CA ALA A 392 13.73 -7.69 -16.78
C ALA A 392 14.91 -6.74 -16.51
N GLU A 393 15.88 -6.78 -17.40
CA GLU A 393 17.09 -5.98 -17.24
C GLU A 393 16.81 -4.46 -17.37
N ASN A 394 15.71 -4.09 -18.05
CA ASN A 394 15.32 -2.69 -18.16
C ASN A 394 13.82 -2.58 -18.33
N ARG A 395 13.33 -1.34 -18.27
CA ARG A 395 11.89 -1.07 -18.28
C ARG A 395 11.23 -1.48 -19.58
N ASP A 396 11.85 -1.19 -20.72
CA ASP A 396 11.25 -1.53 -22.02
C ASP A 396 11.03 -3.03 -22.15
N ILE A 397 12.01 -3.84 -21.73
CA ILE A 397 11.86 -5.29 -21.80
C ILE A 397 10.83 -5.77 -20.78
N ALA A 398 10.79 -5.15 -19.59
CA ALA A 398 9.77 -5.52 -18.59
C ALA A 398 8.36 -5.27 -19.12
N ILE A 399 8.16 -4.16 -19.84
CA ILE A 399 6.86 -3.86 -20.45
C ILE A 399 6.50 -4.92 -21.50
N ARG A 400 7.45 -5.25 -22.38
CA ARG A 400 7.20 -6.27 -23.42
C ARG A 400 6.93 -7.62 -22.79
N ARG A 401 7.68 -7.96 -21.75
CA ARG A 401 7.47 -9.22 -21.02
C ARG A 401 6.08 -9.27 -20.39
N MET A 402 5.63 -8.13 -19.86
CA MET A 402 4.27 -8.06 -19.31
C MET A 402 3.23 -8.22 -20.40
N GLU A 403 3.43 -7.58 -21.56
CA GLU A 403 2.50 -7.76 -22.67
C GLU A 403 2.42 -9.23 -23.08
N ASN A 404 3.57 -9.91 -23.17
CA ASN A 404 3.58 -11.33 -23.48
C ASN A 404 2.83 -12.14 -22.43
N ALA A 405 3.11 -11.87 -21.15
CA ALA A 405 2.51 -12.63 -20.07
C ALA A 405 0.99 -12.44 -20.05
N LEU A 406 0.51 -11.20 -20.25
CA LEU A 406 -0.93 -10.94 -20.29
C LEU A 406 -1.58 -11.67 -21.46
N SER A 407 -0.89 -11.70 -22.61
CA SER A 407 -1.45 -12.36 -23.80
C SER A 407 -1.58 -13.87 -23.61
N GLU A 408 -0.74 -14.48 -22.75
CA GLU A 408 -0.81 -15.89 -22.46
C GLU A 408 -1.85 -16.22 -21.40
N THR A 409 -2.24 -15.26 -20.58
CA THR A 409 -3.11 -15.49 -19.42
C THR A 409 -4.55 -15.73 -19.89
N ILE A 410 -5.13 -16.82 -19.44
CA ILE A 410 -6.53 -17.14 -19.74
C ILE A 410 -7.26 -17.27 -18.40
N VAL A 411 -8.32 -16.48 -18.24
CA VAL A 411 -9.24 -16.59 -17.09
C VAL A 411 -10.64 -16.54 -17.68
N GLU A 412 -11.32 -17.68 -17.72
CA GLU A 412 -12.67 -17.77 -18.31
C GLU A 412 -13.67 -18.12 -17.24
N GLY A 413 -14.89 -17.71 -17.44
CA GLY A 413 -15.99 -17.91 -16.51
C GLY A 413 -16.34 -16.64 -15.75
N ILE A 414 -15.42 -15.71 -15.66
CA ILE A 414 -15.61 -14.39 -15.05
C ILE A 414 -14.97 -13.36 -15.96
N LYS A 415 -15.26 -12.09 -15.69
CA LYS A 415 -14.59 -10.99 -16.38
C LYS A 415 -13.39 -10.52 -15.56
N THR A 416 -12.35 -10.07 -16.22
CA THR A 416 -11.17 -9.52 -15.55
C THR A 416 -10.78 -8.21 -16.20
N ASN A 417 -9.90 -7.48 -15.51
CA ASN A 417 -9.37 -6.22 -16.01
C ASN A 417 -8.15 -6.39 -16.91
N ILE A 418 -7.85 -7.61 -17.36
CA ILE A 418 -6.71 -7.83 -18.26
C ILE A 418 -6.78 -6.92 -19.50
N PRO A 419 -7.94 -6.74 -20.15
CA PRO A 419 -7.97 -5.81 -21.29
C PRO A 419 -7.54 -4.39 -20.94
N LEU A 420 -7.86 -3.91 -19.76
CA LEU A 420 -7.41 -2.59 -19.33
C LEU A 420 -5.89 -2.53 -19.26
N HIS A 421 -5.26 -3.56 -18.70
CA HIS A 421 -3.80 -3.60 -18.61
C HIS A 421 -3.17 -3.59 -20.00
N THR A 422 -3.75 -4.32 -20.95
CA THR A 422 -3.25 -4.33 -22.32
C THR A 422 -3.28 -2.91 -22.92
N GLN A 423 -4.36 -2.17 -22.65
CA GLN A 423 -4.45 -0.78 -23.12
C GLN A 423 -3.40 0.11 -22.48
N ILE A 424 -3.19 -0.04 -21.17
CA ILE A 424 -2.21 0.80 -20.44
C ILE A 424 -0.80 0.55 -20.99
N LEU A 425 -0.42 -0.71 -21.17
CA LEU A 425 0.93 -1.03 -21.62
C LEU A 425 1.19 -0.55 -23.05
N ALA A 426 0.16 -0.45 -23.86
CA ALA A 426 0.29 0.04 -25.25
C ALA A 426 0.29 1.55 -25.33
N ASP A 427 -0.06 2.24 -24.24
CA ASP A 427 -0.19 3.69 -24.22
C ASP A 427 1.17 4.38 -24.33
N LYS A 428 1.29 5.33 -25.24
CA LYS A 428 2.56 6.00 -25.50
C LYS A 428 3.09 6.77 -24.28
N GLU A 429 2.20 7.44 -23.55
CA GLU A 429 2.62 8.21 -22.39
C GLU A 429 3.07 7.29 -21.26
N PHE A 430 2.39 6.17 -21.04
CA PHE A 430 2.84 5.20 -20.06
C PHE A 430 4.23 4.66 -20.45
N ARG A 431 4.43 4.38 -21.72
CA ARG A 431 5.71 3.84 -22.20
C ARG A 431 6.86 4.84 -21.99
N LYS A 432 6.59 6.14 -22.14
CA LYS A 432 7.60 7.16 -21.83
C LYS A 432 7.97 7.17 -20.36
N GLY A 433 7.00 6.88 -19.50
CA GLY A 433 7.20 6.90 -18.07
C GLY A 433 6.92 8.25 -17.44
N GLY A 434 6.85 8.27 -16.12
CA GLY A 434 6.69 9.51 -15.37
C GLY A 434 5.30 10.11 -15.39
N THR A 435 4.27 9.35 -15.75
CA THR A 435 2.89 9.87 -15.71
C THR A 435 2.48 10.17 -14.26
N ASN A 436 1.58 11.17 -14.12
CA ASN A 436 1.15 11.60 -12.78
C ASN A 436 -0.08 10.81 -12.32
N ILE A 437 -0.53 11.10 -11.09
CA ILE A 437 -1.62 10.33 -10.46
C ILE A 437 -2.98 10.53 -11.13
N HIS A 438 -3.13 11.55 -11.96
CA HIS A 438 -4.39 11.84 -12.66
C HIS A 438 -4.46 11.21 -14.04
N TYR A 439 -3.33 10.73 -14.55
CA TYR A 439 -3.24 10.37 -15.97
C TYR A 439 -4.24 9.28 -16.37
N LEU A 440 -4.31 8.19 -15.60
CA LEU A 440 -5.17 7.08 -16.00
C LEU A 440 -6.63 7.48 -16.02
N GLU A 441 -7.10 8.20 -15.01
CA GLU A 441 -8.50 8.61 -14.95
C GLU A 441 -8.86 9.56 -16.09
N LYS A 442 -7.95 10.46 -16.45
CA LYS A 442 -8.19 11.34 -17.61
C LYS A 442 -8.26 10.53 -18.89
N LYS A 443 -7.36 9.57 -19.07
CA LYS A 443 -7.35 8.73 -20.26
C LYS A 443 -8.65 7.93 -20.39
N LEU A 444 -9.20 7.48 -19.24
CA LEU A 444 -10.43 6.70 -19.23
C LEU A 444 -11.69 7.57 -19.27
N GLY A 445 -11.54 8.89 -19.28
CA GLY A 445 -12.69 9.79 -19.29
C GLY A 445 -13.41 9.91 -17.96
N LEU A 446 -12.73 9.58 -16.86
CA LEU A 446 -13.33 9.65 -15.52
C LEU A 446 -13.06 10.97 -14.80
N LYS A 447 -12.22 11.85 -15.40
CA LYS A 447 -11.92 13.18 -14.89
C LYS A 447 -12.02 14.21 -16.02
#